data_8e3cd064bf0a9fbc13f9b9423159bba0
#
_entry.id   8e3cd064bf0a9fbc13f9b9423159bba0
#
_cell.length_a   1.000
_cell.length_b   1.000
_cell.length_c   1.000
_cell.angle_alpha   90.00
_cell.angle_beta   90.00
_cell.angle_gamma   90.00
#
_symmetry.space_group_name_H-M   'P 1'
#
loop_
_entity.id
_entity.type
_entity.pdbx_description
1 polymer ?
#
loop_
_entity_poly.entity_id
_entity_poly.type
_entity_poly.pdbx_seq_one_letter_code
_entity_poly.pdbx_strand_id
1 'polypeptide(L)'
;AALERQRALYREKNAHLRQYLEPVDPFEFYREIFPEGSFERKGHYEDAKGNAIALTVPKKQNSRENGVALEIEGDGRARRHLITDELQELGEIQDTDFTIMSPISYFGRQRSGKNARYLYAIVFDLDGVGMPQLRDTLHQMNKDIIPKATFIVNSGTGLHLYYVLTEPVPMYPQNQKTLKELKYALTRQIWNRFTSSIREPQMQGILQGFRVVGSGSKLGRDYPVVAFRFGDAVELEKLLDYIPDSNGEQQRIQALMRKSRLSLAEAKEKYPDWYERRVVKKERRGRWTVKRDLYD
;
A
#
# COMPACT_ATOMS: atom_id res chain seq x y z
N ALA A 1 17.40 -18.89 -19.72
CA ALA A 1 17.63 -17.64 -20.48
C ALA A 1 16.72 -16.49 -20.02
N ALA A 2 15.39 -16.65 -19.94
CA ALA A 2 14.47 -15.56 -19.55
C ALA A 2 14.68 -15.08 -18.10
N LEU A 3 14.76 -16.00 -17.14
CA LEU A 3 14.98 -15.70 -15.73
C LEU A 3 16.32 -14.97 -15.50
N GLU A 4 17.38 -15.39 -16.19
CA GLU A 4 18.69 -14.75 -16.08
C GLU A 4 18.68 -13.32 -16.64
N ARG A 5 17.93 -13.05 -17.70
CA ARG A 5 17.72 -11.68 -18.21
C ARG A 5 16.99 -10.82 -17.19
N GLN A 6 15.96 -11.35 -16.53
CA GLN A 6 15.23 -10.65 -15.50
C GLN A 6 16.11 -10.36 -14.26
N ARG A 7 16.95 -11.31 -13.86
CA ARG A 7 17.94 -11.13 -12.78
C ARG A 7 18.99 -10.08 -13.14
N ALA A 8 19.47 -10.08 -14.38
CA ALA A 8 20.39 -9.04 -14.86
C ALA A 8 19.73 -7.66 -14.79
N LEU A 9 18.51 -7.54 -15.32
CA LEU A 9 17.75 -6.29 -15.27
C LEU A 9 17.49 -5.82 -13.83
N TYR A 10 17.19 -6.73 -12.90
CA TYR A 10 17.06 -6.39 -11.48
C TYR A 10 18.33 -5.75 -10.94
N ARG A 11 19.50 -6.34 -11.22
CA ARG A 11 20.80 -5.78 -10.80
C ARG A 11 21.06 -4.41 -11.43
N GLU A 12 20.76 -4.25 -12.72
CA GLU A 12 20.91 -2.96 -13.42
C GLU A 12 20.02 -1.87 -12.81
N LYS A 13 18.76 -2.19 -12.51
CA LYS A 13 17.85 -1.25 -11.84
C LYS A 13 18.39 -0.83 -10.47
N ASN A 14 18.82 -1.78 -9.65
CA ASN A 14 19.40 -1.48 -8.34
C ASN A 14 20.69 -0.63 -8.47
N ALA A 15 21.57 -0.96 -9.39
CA ALA A 15 22.80 -0.22 -9.62
C ALA A 15 22.50 1.23 -10.04
N HIS A 16 21.53 1.42 -10.94
CA HIS A 16 21.11 2.75 -11.38
C HIS A 16 20.49 3.56 -10.24
N LEU A 17 19.59 2.97 -9.47
CA LEU A 17 18.96 3.65 -8.32
C LEU A 17 20.00 4.03 -7.25
N ARG A 18 20.97 3.16 -6.97
CA ARG A 18 22.05 3.42 -5.98
C ARG A 18 22.99 4.55 -6.38
N GLN A 19 23.06 4.93 -7.64
CA GLN A 19 23.85 6.09 -8.06
C GLN A 19 23.28 7.42 -7.53
N TYR A 20 22.00 7.49 -7.29
CA TYR A 20 21.28 8.73 -6.95
C TYR A 20 20.54 8.68 -5.62
N LEU A 21 20.20 7.47 -5.15
CA LEU A 21 19.32 7.25 -4.01
C LEU A 21 19.96 6.31 -3.00
N GLU A 22 19.60 6.52 -1.73
CA GLU A 22 20.01 5.62 -0.65
C GLU A 22 19.00 4.48 -0.51
N PRO A 23 19.48 3.22 -0.44
CA PRO A 23 18.63 2.10 -0.04
C PRO A 23 18.20 2.27 1.42
N VAL A 24 16.98 1.89 1.71
CA VAL A 24 16.39 2.01 3.04
C VAL A 24 16.28 0.62 3.67
N ASP A 25 16.73 0.52 4.91
CA ASP A 25 16.52 -0.68 5.70
C ASP A 25 15.03 -1.02 5.82
N PRO A 26 14.62 -2.31 5.73
CA PRO A 26 13.21 -2.70 5.83
C PRO A 26 12.51 -2.20 7.10
N PHE A 27 13.19 -2.19 8.23
CA PHE A 27 12.65 -1.66 9.48
C PHE A 27 12.37 -0.16 9.40
N GLU A 28 13.31 0.63 8.90
CA GLU A 28 13.14 2.07 8.70
C GLU A 28 12.02 2.35 7.71
N PHE A 29 11.96 1.59 6.61
CA PHE A 29 10.91 1.70 5.62
C PHE A 29 9.51 1.54 6.23
N TYR A 30 9.29 0.46 6.98
CA TYR A 30 7.99 0.21 7.60
C TYR A 30 7.72 1.12 8.79
N ARG A 31 8.75 1.61 9.48
CA ARG A 31 8.58 2.61 10.55
C ARG A 31 8.11 3.97 9.99
N GLU A 32 8.50 4.32 8.78
CA GLU A 32 7.96 5.52 8.12
C GLU A 32 6.52 5.34 7.64
N ILE A 33 6.17 4.16 7.15
CA ILE A 33 4.78 3.85 6.77
C ILE A 33 3.90 3.78 8.02
N PHE A 34 4.36 3.08 9.06
CA PHE A 34 3.67 2.89 10.33
C PHE A 34 4.48 3.57 11.44
N PRO A 35 4.34 4.89 11.65
CA PRO A 35 5.00 5.58 12.74
C PRO A 35 4.69 4.93 14.10
N GLU A 36 5.56 5.11 15.07
CA GLU A 36 5.37 4.62 16.43
C GLU A 36 4.02 5.04 16.98
N GLY A 37 3.31 4.13 17.61
CA GLY A 37 1.95 4.33 18.10
C GLY A 37 0.85 4.15 17.05
N SER A 38 1.17 3.78 15.79
CA SER A 38 0.17 3.57 14.72
C SER A 38 -0.82 2.46 15.05
N PHE A 39 -0.39 1.41 15.73
CA PHE A 39 -1.21 0.26 16.10
C PHE A 39 -1.74 0.35 17.52
N GLU A 40 -1.26 1.30 18.28
CA GLU A 40 -1.84 1.66 19.54
C GLU A 40 -3.18 2.34 19.35
N ARG A 41 -3.92 2.34 20.42
CA ARG A 41 -5.23 2.89 20.39
C ARG A 41 -5.24 4.42 20.36
N LYS A 42 -5.96 4.97 19.38
CA LYS A 42 -6.35 6.38 19.37
C LYS A 42 -7.86 6.48 19.22
N GLY A 43 -8.51 7.24 20.09
CA GLY A 43 -9.95 7.53 20.04
C GLY A 43 -10.79 6.74 21.06
N HIS A 44 -12.09 6.65 20.80
CA HIS A 44 -13.11 6.14 21.72
C HIS A 44 -13.07 4.63 22.01
N TYR A 45 -12.18 3.88 21.39
CA TYR A 45 -12.07 2.42 21.52
C TYR A 45 -10.88 2.02 22.36
N GLU A 46 -11.10 1.98 23.69
CA GLU A 46 -10.05 1.70 24.66
C GLU A 46 -9.34 0.35 24.53
N ASP A 47 -9.98 -0.64 23.94
CA ASP A 47 -9.48 -2.02 23.87
C ASP A 47 -9.09 -2.50 22.46
N ALA A 48 -9.24 -1.66 21.42
CA ALA A 48 -9.02 -2.08 20.06
C ALA A 48 -7.64 -1.67 19.54
N LYS A 49 -6.64 -2.47 19.84
CA LYS A 49 -5.34 -2.36 19.18
C LYS A 49 -5.48 -2.70 17.69
N GLY A 50 -4.85 -1.90 16.84
CA GLY A 50 -4.68 -2.23 15.43
C GLY A 50 -3.39 -3.00 15.22
N ASN A 51 -3.28 -3.62 14.06
CA ASN A 51 -2.06 -4.27 13.61
C ASN A 51 -2.01 -4.24 12.08
N ALA A 52 -0.82 -4.28 11.50
CA ALA A 52 -0.70 -4.64 10.10
C ALA A 52 -0.76 -6.17 9.95
N ILE A 53 -1.01 -6.64 8.74
CA ILE A 53 -1.10 -8.08 8.44
C ILE A 53 -0.23 -8.38 7.22
N ALA A 54 0.80 -9.18 7.42
CA ALA A 54 1.55 -9.79 6.35
C ALA A 54 1.05 -11.21 6.09
N LEU A 55 1.09 -11.63 4.84
CA LEU A 55 0.64 -12.93 4.39
C LEU A 55 1.74 -13.59 3.56
N THR A 56 2.36 -14.63 4.09
CA THR A 56 3.25 -15.51 3.33
C THR A 56 2.42 -16.50 2.56
N VAL A 57 2.56 -16.48 1.24
CA VAL A 57 1.82 -17.36 0.33
C VAL A 57 2.73 -18.50 -0.09
N PRO A 58 2.32 -19.78 0.06
CA PRO A 58 3.10 -20.92 -0.40
C PRO A 58 3.24 -20.86 -1.93
N LYS A 59 4.39 -21.32 -2.44
CA LYS A 59 4.59 -21.46 -3.88
C LYS A 59 3.53 -22.41 -4.44
N LYS A 60 2.78 -21.96 -5.46
CA LYS A 60 1.87 -22.86 -6.17
C LYS A 60 2.68 -23.95 -6.86
N GLN A 61 2.30 -25.20 -6.65
CA GLN A 61 2.89 -26.40 -7.26
C GLN A 61 2.59 -26.52 -8.79
N ASN A 62 2.55 -25.43 -9.54
CA ASN A 62 2.20 -25.47 -10.97
C ASN A 62 3.37 -25.25 -11.91
N SER A 63 4.60 -25.31 -11.47
CA SER A 63 5.73 -25.44 -12.37
C SER A 63 6.14 -26.91 -12.46
N ARG A 64 5.55 -27.63 -13.41
CA ARG A 64 6.17 -28.82 -13.98
C ARG A 64 7.44 -28.39 -14.72
N GLU A 65 8.49 -28.10 -13.98
CA GLU A 65 9.82 -28.12 -14.53
C GLU A 65 10.33 -29.56 -14.44
N ASN A 66 10.44 -30.20 -15.59
CA ASN A 66 11.06 -31.51 -15.79
C ASN A 66 10.42 -32.71 -15.10
N GLY A 67 9.11 -32.72 -14.87
CA GLY A 67 8.42 -33.94 -14.45
C GLY A 67 8.68 -34.41 -13.01
N VAL A 68 9.40 -33.64 -12.21
CA VAL A 68 9.68 -33.92 -10.79
C VAL A 68 8.77 -33.06 -9.93
N ALA A 69 7.96 -33.71 -9.09
CA ALA A 69 7.21 -33.03 -8.03
C ALA A 69 8.22 -32.47 -7.03
N LEU A 70 8.33 -31.15 -6.93
CA LEU A 70 9.08 -30.50 -5.85
C LEU A 70 8.26 -30.65 -4.57
N GLU A 71 8.84 -31.27 -3.54
CA GLU A 71 8.26 -31.29 -2.21
C GLU A 71 8.06 -29.87 -1.70
N ILE A 72 6.83 -29.60 -1.25
CA ILE A 72 6.51 -28.35 -0.56
C ILE A 72 6.97 -28.52 0.89
N GLU A 73 7.93 -27.74 1.34
CA GLU A 73 8.18 -27.58 2.77
C GLU A 73 6.98 -26.87 3.41
N GLY A 74 6.24 -27.55 4.24
CA GLY A 74 5.10 -27.05 4.99
C GLY A 74 3.76 -27.63 4.56
N ASP A 75 2.71 -27.28 5.27
CA ASP A 75 1.34 -27.77 5.06
C ASP A 75 0.62 -27.15 3.84
N GLY A 76 1.32 -26.40 3.01
CA GLY A 76 0.78 -25.73 1.81
C GLY A 76 -0.20 -24.59 2.10
N ARG A 77 -0.36 -24.20 3.36
CA ARG A 77 -1.27 -23.13 3.76
C ARG A 77 -0.58 -21.78 3.83
N ALA A 78 -1.33 -20.74 3.52
CA ALA A 78 -0.85 -19.36 3.69
C ALA A 78 -0.65 -19.04 5.18
N ARG A 79 0.55 -18.55 5.53
CA ARG A 79 0.88 -18.14 6.91
C ARG A 79 0.61 -16.64 7.07
N ARG A 80 -0.11 -16.31 8.12
CA ARG A 80 -0.45 -14.94 8.49
C ARG A 80 0.44 -14.45 9.63
N HIS A 81 1.03 -13.26 9.44
CA HIS A 81 1.82 -12.57 10.46
C HIS A 81 1.06 -11.31 10.89
N LEU A 82 0.88 -11.15 12.19
CA LEU A 82 0.32 -9.93 12.77
C LEU A 82 1.47 -9.02 13.17
N ILE A 83 1.58 -7.91 12.48
CA ILE A 83 2.63 -6.92 12.71
C ILE A 83 2.17 -5.95 13.78
N THR A 84 2.85 -5.95 14.89
CA THR A 84 2.60 -5.07 16.04
C THR A 84 3.41 -3.77 15.93
N ASP A 85 3.20 -2.85 16.86
CA ASP A 85 3.86 -1.53 16.83
C ASP A 85 5.39 -1.61 16.95
N GLU A 86 5.91 -2.67 17.54
CA GLU A 86 7.35 -2.91 17.65
C GLU A 86 8.00 -3.42 16.36
N LEU A 87 7.20 -3.85 15.37
CA LEU A 87 7.63 -4.37 14.06
C LEU A 87 8.56 -5.60 14.11
N GLN A 88 8.60 -6.33 15.23
CA GLN A 88 9.52 -7.47 15.43
C GLN A 88 9.29 -8.59 14.42
N GLU A 89 8.04 -8.79 14.01
CA GLU A 89 7.66 -9.85 13.07
C GLU A 89 8.26 -9.66 11.66
N LEU A 90 8.71 -8.44 11.33
CA LEU A 90 9.39 -8.18 10.06
C LEU A 90 10.71 -8.95 9.92
N GLY A 91 11.39 -9.25 11.04
CA GLY A 91 12.61 -10.04 11.03
C GLY A 91 12.39 -11.46 10.50
N GLU A 92 11.29 -12.11 10.87
CA GLU A 92 10.93 -13.44 10.38
C GLU A 92 10.52 -13.44 8.90
N ILE A 93 9.93 -12.34 8.43
CA ILE A 93 9.41 -12.22 7.07
C ILE A 93 10.54 -12.08 6.04
N GLN A 94 11.68 -11.51 6.42
CA GLN A 94 12.81 -11.30 5.49
C GLN A 94 13.34 -12.60 4.91
N ASP A 95 13.23 -13.72 5.62
CA ASP A 95 13.67 -15.02 5.16
C ASP A 95 12.64 -15.76 4.29
N THR A 96 11.52 -15.13 3.97
CA THR A 96 10.45 -15.73 3.17
C THR A 96 10.61 -15.49 1.68
N ASP A 97 10.12 -16.41 0.85
CA ASP A 97 10.16 -16.29 -0.62
C ASP A 97 9.06 -15.38 -1.15
N PHE A 98 7.88 -15.40 -0.55
CA PHE A 98 6.74 -14.62 -1.01
C PHE A 98 5.85 -14.20 0.15
N THR A 99 6.04 -12.99 0.59
CA THR A 99 5.18 -12.36 1.59
C THR A 99 4.66 -11.03 1.07
N ILE A 100 3.38 -10.79 1.23
CA ILE A 100 2.72 -9.54 0.87
C ILE A 100 2.16 -8.85 2.10
N MET A 101 2.17 -7.53 2.08
CA MET A 101 1.55 -6.69 3.11
C MET A 101 0.96 -5.44 2.46
N SER A 102 -0.22 -5.05 2.88
CA SER A 102 -0.81 -3.76 2.51
C SER A 102 -0.40 -2.67 3.51
N PRO A 103 -0.26 -1.41 3.09
CA PRO A 103 0.06 -0.29 3.98
C PRO A 103 -1.17 0.16 4.79
N ILE A 104 -1.82 -0.79 5.43
CA ILE A 104 -3.10 -0.63 6.13
C ILE A 104 -3.01 -1.27 7.51
N SER A 105 -3.52 -0.59 8.54
CA SER A 105 -3.78 -1.21 9.82
C SER A 105 -5.17 -1.83 9.85
N TYR A 106 -5.30 -2.95 10.56
CA TYR A 106 -6.52 -3.73 10.66
C TYR A 106 -6.92 -3.94 12.11
N PHE A 107 -8.22 -4.15 12.34
CA PHE A 107 -8.71 -4.75 13.56
C PHE A 107 -8.66 -6.27 13.44
N GLY A 108 -7.99 -6.93 14.37
CA GLY A 108 -7.90 -8.39 14.42
C GLY A 108 -7.10 -8.99 13.27
N ARG A 109 -7.44 -10.21 12.89
CA ARG A 109 -6.59 -11.09 12.06
C ARG A 109 -6.96 -11.15 10.58
N GLN A 110 -8.01 -10.47 10.13
CA GLN A 110 -8.50 -10.58 8.76
C GLN A 110 -8.17 -9.34 7.93
N ARG A 111 -7.49 -9.54 6.81
CA ARG A 111 -7.28 -8.54 5.77
C ARG A 111 -8.55 -8.35 4.93
N SER A 112 -9.45 -7.54 5.41
CA SER A 112 -10.69 -7.20 4.69
C SER A 112 -11.02 -5.73 4.83
N GLY A 113 -11.80 -5.19 3.90
CA GLY A 113 -12.27 -3.81 3.98
C GLY A 113 -13.05 -3.52 5.25
N LYS A 114 -13.76 -4.52 5.74
CA LYS A 114 -14.55 -4.42 6.99
C LYS A 114 -13.67 -4.23 8.23
N ASN A 115 -12.48 -4.80 8.24
CA ASN A 115 -11.53 -4.73 9.35
C ASN A 115 -10.45 -3.66 9.15
N ALA A 116 -10.38 -3.03 7.98
CA ALA A 116 -9.43 -1.98 7.71
C ALA A 116 -9.68 -0.78 8.62
N ARG A 117 -8.60 -0.27 9.22
CA ARG A 117 -8.64 0.84 10.17
C ARG A 117 -8.14 2.14 9.55
N TYR A 118 -6.88 2.16 9.10
CA TYR A 118 -6.24 3.30 8.46
C TYR A 118 -5.41 2.87 7.26
N LEU A 119 -5.36 3.74 6.25
CA LEU A 119 -4.43 3.66 5.13
C LEU A 119 -3.28 4.63 5.39
N TYR A 120 -2.04 4.15 5.29
CA TYR A 120 -0.81 4.93 5.57
C TYR A 120 -0.07 5.34 4.31
N ALA A 121 -0.27 4.64 3.22
CA ALA A 121 0.35 4.94 1.93
C ALA A 121 -0.55 4.51 0.76
N ILE A 122 -0.43 5.21 -0.36
CA ILE A 122 -0.97 4.74 -1.64
C ILE A 122 0.20 4.17 -2.43
N VAL A 123 0.02 2.96 -2.94
CA VAL A 123 1.06 2.23 -3.63
C VAL A 123 0.61 1.86 -5.04
N PHE A 124 1.49 2.06 -6.01
CA PHE A 124 1.29 1.66 -7.41
C PHE A 124 2.32 0.60 -7.77
N ASP A 125 1.85 -0.52 -8.29
CA ASP A 125 2.68 -1.62 -8.79
C ASP A 125 2.78 -1.49 -10.32
N LEU A 126 3.95 -1.07 -10.79
CA LEU A 126 4.24 -0.91 -12.20
C LEU A 126 4.94 -2.16 -12.73
N ASP A 127 4.26 -2.89 -13.59
CA ASP A 127 4.84 -3.99 -14.36
C ASP A 127 5.45 -3.50 -15.67
N GLY A 128 6.25 -4.34 -16.31
CA GLY A 128 6.88 -4.02 -17.59
C GLY A 128 7.92 -2.89 -17.51
N VAL A 129 8.65 -2.82 -16.41
CA VAL A 129 9.64 -1.77 -16.15
C VAL A 129 11.04 -2.28 -16.47
N GLY A 130 11.53 -1.95 -17.66
CA GLY A 130 12.94 -2.05 -18.04
C GLY A 130 13.72 -0.78 -17.68
N MET A 131 14.99 -0.70 -18.12
CA MET A 131 15.82 0.49 -17.85
C MET A 131 15.26 1.77 -18.48
N PRO A 132 14.75 1.77 -19.73
CA PRO A 132 14.12 2.97 -20.27
C PRO A 132 12.94 3.46 -19.42
N GLN A 133 12.05 2.54 -19.02
CA GLN A 133 10.87 2.88 -18.21
C GLN A 133 11.27 3.38 -16.82
N LEU A 134 12.30 2.80 -16.20
CA LEU A 134 12.82 3.30 -14.93
C LEU A 134 13.30 4.75 -15.06
N ARG A 135 14.13 5.05 -16.06
CA ARG A 135 14.65 6.41 -16.31
C ARG A 135 13.53 7.39 -16.58
N ASP A 136 12.55 7.01 -17.40
CA ASP A 136 11.40 7.86 -17.71
C ASP A 136 10.52 8.09 -16.49
N THR A 137 10.32 7.08 -15.65
CA THR A 137 9.59 7.23 -14.37
C THR A 137 10.28 8.23 -13.45
N LEU A 138 11.59 8.11 -13.27
CA LEU A 138 12.38 9.07 -12.48
C LEU A 138 12.31 10.48 -13.08
N HIS A 139 12.44 10.59 -14.40
CA HIS A 139 12.34 11.86 -15.11
C HIS A 139 10.98 12.52 -14.93
N GLN A 140 9.90 11.79 -15.11
CA GLN A 140 8.54 12.32 -14.97
C GLN A 140 8.25 12.77 -13.53
N MET A 141 8.73 12.05 -12.53
CA MET A 141 8.62 12.49 -11.13
C MET A 141 9.45 13.75 -10.85
N ASN A 142 10.67 13.84 -11.37
CA ASN A 142 11.53 15.02 -11.20
C ASN A 142 11.01 16.25 -11.95
N LYS A 143 10.27 16.05 -13.04
CA LYS A 143 9.63 17.12 -13.83
C LYS A 143 8.20 17.41 -13.38
N ASP A 144 7.76 16.81 -12.30
CA ASP A 144 6.42 17.01 -11.73
C ASP A 144 5.27 16.66 -12.71
N ILE A 145 5.53 15.77 -13.66
CA ILE A 145 4.54 15.23 -14.61
C ILE A 145 3.64 14.20 -13.93
N ILE A 146 4.25 13.36 -13.11
CA ILE A 146 3.56 12.45 -12.19
C ILE A 146 3.98 12.75 -10.76
N PRO A 147 3.19 12.38 -9.76
CA PRO A 147 3.53 12.67 -8.36
C PRO A 147 4.88 12.05 -7.98
N LYS A 148 5.66 12.78 -7.22
CA LYS A 148 6.94 12.30 -6.69
C LYS A 148 6.69 11.31 -5.56
N ALA A 149 7.07 10.04 -5.75
CA ALA A 149 6.93 9.00 -4.74
C ALA A 149 7.84 9.25 -3.53
N THR A 150 7.42 8.83 -2.36
CA THR A 150 8.24 8.82 -1.15
C THR A 150 9.35 7.79 -1.27
N PHE A 151 8.98 6.57 -1.72
CA PHE A 151 9.91 5.49 -1.97
C PHE A 151 9.70 4.86 -3.34
N ILE A 152 10.80 4.46 -3.95
CA ILE A 152 10.83 3.59 -5.12
C ILE A 152 11.32 2.23 -4.67
N VAL A 153 10.53 1.19 -4.94
CA VAL A 153 10.84 -0.18 -4.53
C VAL A 153 11.08 -1.03 -5.76
N ASN A 154 12.27 -1.61 -5.86
CA ASN A 154 12.54 -2.65 -6.85
C ASN A 154 11.95 -3.97 -6.36
N SER A 155 10.80 -4.35 -6.91
CA SER A 155 10.06 -5.56 -6.51
C SER A 155 10.54 -6.84 -7.22
N GLY A 156 11.58 -6.71 -8.04
CA GLY A 156 12.12 -7.78 -8.88
C GLY A 156 11.88 -7.48 -10.35
N THR A 157 10.75 -7.88 -10.91
CA THR A 157 10.41 -7.65 -12.32
C THR A 157 9.82 -6.26 -12.59
N GLY A 158 9.19 -5.65 -11.61
CA GLY A 158 8.56 -4.33 -11.71
C GLY A 158 9.15 -3.29 -10.73
N LEU A 159 8.36 -2.26 -10.48
CA LEU A 159 8.59 -1.25 -9.46
C LEU A 159 7.31 -1.05 -8.64
N HIS A 160 7.46 -0.86 -7.33
CA HIS A 160 6.39 -0.28 -6.52
C HIS A 160 6.72 1.19 -6.22
N LEU A 161 5.77 2.07 -6.43
CA LEU A 161 5.86 3.48 -6.04
C LEU A 161 5.01 3.70 -4.80
N TYR A 162 5.66 4.04 -3.68
CA TYR A 162 5.02 4.29 -2.40
C TYR A 162 4.87 5.79 -2.17
N TYR A 163 3.64 6.22 -2.00
CA TYR A 163 3.28 7.58 -1.59
C TYR A 163 2.82 7.52 -0.14
N VAL A 164 3.74 7.72 0.78
CA VAL A 164 3.45 7.74 2.22
C VAL A 164 2.66 8.99 2.55
N LEU A 165 1.52 8.83 3.20
CA LEU A 165 0.64 9.94 3.53
C LEU A 165 1.11 10.66 4.79
N THR A 166 1.08 11.99 4.77
CA THR A 166 1.40 12.82 5.95
C THR A 166 0.43 12.54 7.10
N GLU A 167 -0.83 12.22 6.77
CA GLU A 167 -1.85 11.80 7.72
C GLU A 167 -2.50 10.50 7.24
N PRO A 168 -2.60 9.47 8.10
CA PRO A 168 -3.30 8.25 7.74
C PRO A 168 -4.79 8.51 7.53
N VAL A 169 -5.37 7.86 6.53
CA VAL A 169 -6.79 8.02 6.17
C VAL A 169 -7.62 6.94 6.84
N PRO A 170 -8.66 7.31 7.62
CA PRO A 170 -9.60 6.34 8.18
C PRO A 170 -10.28 5.52 7.09
N MET A 171 -10.32 4.20 7.24
CA MET A 171 -10.83 3.27 6.23
C MET A 171 -12.32 2.97 6.40
N TYR A 172 -13.13 4.01 6.60
CA TYR A 172 -14.59 3.88 6.50
C TYR A 172 -15.01 3.49 5.07
N PRO A 173 -16.12 2.79 4.86
CA PRO A 173 -16.55 2.35 3.53
C PRO A 173 -16.59 3.46 2.49
N GLN A 174 -17.05 4.65 2.85
CA GLN A 174 -17.08 5.79 1.95
C GLN A 174 -15.68 6.29 1.60
N ASN A 175 -14.76 6.33 2.57
CA ASN A 175 -13.37 6.68 2.30
C ASN A 175 -12.70 5.65 1.42
N GLN A 176 -12.96 4.35 1.63
CA GLN A 176 -12.44 3.28 0.76
C GLN A 176 -12.90 3.47 -0.69
N LYS A 177 -14.17 3.84 -0.90
CA LYS A 177 -14.69 4.14 -2.23
C LYS A 177 -13.97 5.32 -2.86
N THR A 178 -13.82 6.41 -2.13
CA THR A 178 -13.11 7.62 -2.59
C THR A 178 -11.65 7.32 -2.93
N LEU A 179 -10.95 6.61 -2.05
CA LEU A 179 -9.56 6.20 -2.25
C LEU A 179 -9.38 5.28 -3.47
N LYS A 180 -10.34 4.39 -3.72
CA LYS A 180 -10.35 3.54 -4.91
C LYS A 180 -10.45 4.38 -6.18
N GLU A 181 -11.36 5.35 -6.22
CA GLU A 181 -11.54 6.25 -7.35
C GLU A 181 -10.28 7.08 -7.60
N LEU A 182 -9.70 7.65 -6.53
CA LEU A 182 -8.44 8.39 -6.59
C LEU A 182 -7.30 7.52 -7.12
N LYS A 183 -7.15 6.33 -6.57
CA LYS A 183 -6.09 5.40 -7.00
C LYS A 183 -6.24 5.02 -8.46
N TYR A 184 -7.44 4.76 -8.94
CA TYR A 184 -7.69 4.42 -10.35
C TYR A 184 -7.37 5.60 -11.28
N ALA A 185 -7.78 6.80 -10.92
CA ALA A 185 -7.46 8.01 -11.68
C ALA A 185 -5.94 8.25 -11.74
N LEU A 186 -5.24 8.12 -10.62
CA LEU A 186 -3.78 8.25 -10.57
C LEU A 186 -3.06 7.14 -11.33
N THR A 187 -3.57 5.91 -11.29
CA THR A 187 -2.98 4.80 -12.05
C THR A 187 -2.96 5.12 -13.54
N ARG A 188 -4.01 5.72 -14.09
CA ARG A 188 -4.06 6.15 -15.49
C ARG A 188 -3.04 7.23 -15.86
N GLN A 189 -2.57 8.00 -14.88
CA GLN A 189 -1.53 9.02 -15.08
C GLN A 189 -0.12 8.44 -14.91
N ILE A 190 0.09 7.65 -13.86
CA ILE A 190 1.39 7.09 -13.49
C ILE A 190 1.79 5.96 -14.43
N TRP A 191 0.85 5.09 -14.79
CA TRP A 191 1.07 4.01 -15.75
C TRP A 191 0.80 4.53 -17.16
N ASN A 192 1.83 4.96 -17.83
CA ASN A 192 1.75 5.48 -19.19
C ASN A 192 2.78 4.80 -20.11
N ARG A 193 2.75 5.13 -21.38
CA ARG A 193 3.62 4.52 -22.41
C ARG A 193 5.12 4.63 -22.14
N PHE A 194 5.54 5.56 -21.27
CA PHE A 194 6.95 5.77 -20.93
C PHE A 194 7.34 5.05 -19.65
N THR A 195 6.43 4.87 -18.72
CA THR A 195 6.69 4.26 -17.40
C THR A 195 6.50 2.74 -17.39
N SER A 196 5.80 2.19 -18.38
CA SER A 196 5.60 0.76 -18.54
C SER A 196 5.65 0.36 -20.04
N SER A 197 6.23 -0.80 -20.31
CA SER A 197 6.15 -1.44 -21.64
C SER A 197 4.80 -2.14 -21.89
N ILE A 198 4.01 -2.32 -20.83
CA ILE A 198 2.66 -2.88 -20.90
C ILE A 198 1.68 -1.73 -21.14
N ARG A 199 0.96 -1.80 -22.27
CA ARG A 199 0.12 -0.71 -22.73
C ARG A 199 -1.07 -0.44 -21.80
N GLU A 200 -1.74 -1.50 -21.36
CA GLU A 200 -2.96 -1.37 -20.57
C GLU A 200 -2.63 -1.36 -19.07
N PRO A 201 -2.99 -0.28 -18.35
CA PRO A 201 -2.78 -0.20 -16.91
C PRO A 201 -3.54 -1.30 -16.17
N GLN A 202 -2.89 -1.93 -15.21
CA GLN A 202 -3.54 -2.87 -14.31
C GLN A 202 -4.13 -2.11 -13.12
N MET A 203 -5.46 -2.08 -13.04
CA MET A 203 -6.15 -1.43 -11.93
C MET A 203 -6.09 -2.32 -10.69
N GLN A 204 -5.56 -1.76 -9.61
CA GLN A 204 -5.34 -2.47 -8.36
C GLN A 204 -6.22 -1.89 -7.25
N GLY A 205 -6.81 -2.77 -6.46
CA GLY A 205 -7.65 -2.37 -5.33
C GLY A 205 -6.87 -1.67 -4.23
N ILE A 206 -7.56 -0.90 -3.42
CA ILE A 206 -6.95 -0.15 -2.31
C ILE A 206 -6.43 -1.05 -1.17
N LEU A 207 -6.96 -2.27 -1.07
CA LEU A 207 -6.55 -3.25 -0.06
C LEU A 207 -5.45 -4.20 -0.54
N GLN A 208 -4.94 -4.02 -1.75
CA GLN A 208 -3.92 -4.89 -2.32
C GLN A 208 -2.68 -4.95 -1.42
N GLY A 209 -2.14 -6.16 -1.27
CA GLY A 209 -0.84 -6.38 -0.66
C GLY A 209 0.28 -6.31 -1.69
N PHE A 210 1.42 -5.80 -1.24
CA PHE A 210 2.64 -5.68 -2.03
C PHE A 210 3.74 -6.52 -1.39
N ARG A 211 4.68 -7.00 -2.19
CA ARG A 211 5.82 -7.76 -1.66
C ARG A 211 6.53 -6.98 -0.58
N VAL A 212 6.78 -7.66 0.53
CA VAL A 212 7.43 -7.04 1.70
C VAL A 212 8.87 -6.71 1.36
N VAL A 213 9.25 -5.46 1.64
CA VAL A 213 10.62 -4.99 1.49
C VAL A 213 11.55 -5.84 2.39
N GLY A 214 12.65 -6.32 1.82
CA GLY A 214 13.58 -7.23 2.46
C GLY A 214 13.28 -8.71 2.24
N SER A 215 12.07 -9.10 1.86
CA SER A 215 11.72 -10.47 1.49
C SER A 215 12.14 -10.80 0.05
N GLY A 216 12.09 -12.09 -0.30
CA GLY A 216 12.42 -12.55 -1.65
C GLY A 216 11.49 -12.00 -2.72
N SER A 217 12.05 -11.63 -3.86
CA SER A 217 11.27 -11.29 -5.05
C SER A 217 10.88 -12.54 -5.86
N LYS A 218 10.16 -12.34 -6.97
CA LYS A 218 9.89 -13.42 -7.94
C LYS A 218 11.16 -14.06 -8.52
N LEU A 219 12.29 -13.38 -8.40
CA LEU A 219 13.58 -13.82 -8.94
C LEU A 219 14.38 -14.71 -7.98
N GLY A 220 13.92 -14.84 -6.74
CA GLY A 220 14.54 -15.63 -5.68
C GLY A 220 14.97 -14.80 -4.46
N ARG A 221 15.41 -15.47 -3.40
CA ARG A 221 15.85 -14.83 -2.15
C ARG A 221 17.11 -13.97 -2.32
N ASP A 222 17.99 -14.35 -3.27
CA ASP A 222 19.20 -13.58 -3.59
C ASP A 222 18.90 -12.27 -4.33
N TYR A 223 17.65 -12.06 -4.68
CA TYR A 223 17.12 -10.86 -5.34
C TYR A 223 16.00 -10.25 -4.50
N PRO A 224 16.31 -9.74 -3.29
CA PRO A 224 15.31 -9.24 -2.38
C PRO A 224 14.60 -8.00 -2.91
N VAL A 225 13.43 -7.74 -2.37
CA VAL A 225 12.71 -6.50 -2.59
C VAL A 225 13.43 -5.37 -1.87
N VAL A 226 13.87 -4.35 -2.61
CA VAL A 226 14.70 -3.25 -2.08
C VAL A 226 13.99 -1.92 -2.25
N ALA A 227 13.89 -1.15 -1.17
CA ALA A 227 13.33 0.19 -1.17
C ALA A 227 14.45 1.25 -1.24
N PHE A 228 14.16 2.33 -1.96
CA PHE A 228 15.01 3.51 -2.08
C PHE A 228 14.20 4.76 -1.70
N ARG A 229 14.80 5.62 -0.89
CA ARG A 229 14.20 6.92 -0.56
C ARG A 229 14.30 7.84 -1.78
N PHE A 230 13.17 8.46 -2.16
CA PHE A 230 13.11 9.36 -3.29
C PHE A 230 12.57 10.74 -2.93
N GLY A 231 11.42 10.81 -2.27
CA GLY A 231 10.75 12.04 -1.90
C GLY A 231 10.26 12.06 -0.45
N ASP A 232 9.49 13.07 -0.13
CA ASP A 232 8.87 13.24 1.17
C ASP A 232 7.50 12.55 1.23
N ALA A 233 6.91 12.48 2.42
CA ALA A 233 5.52 12.14 2.59
C ALA A 233 4.62 13.16 1.89
N VAL A 234 3.46 12.72 1.39
CA VAL A 234 2.56 13.53 0.58
C VAL A 234 1.22 13.76 1.28
N GLU A 235 0.64 14.93 1.06
CA GLU A 235 -0.74 15.19 1.43
C GLU A 235 -1.68 14.56 0.38
N LEU A 236 -2.70 13.86 0.85
CA LEU A 236 -3.64 13.16 -0.04
C LEU A 236 -4.26 14.10 -1.08
N GLU A 237 -4.61 15.31 -0.69
CA GLU A 237 -5.24 16.31 -1.55
C GLU A 237 -4.34 16.76 -2.69
N LYS A 238 -3.04 16.84 -2.46
CA LYS A 238 -2.09 17.26 -3.51
C LYS A 238 -1.97 16.25 -4.64
N LEU A 239 -2.33 14.99 -4.39
CA LEU A 239 -2.38 13.98 -5.46
C LEU A 239 -3.47 14.27 -6.50
N LEU A 240 -4.51 15.02 -6.13
CA LEU A 240 -5.56 15.45 -7.06
C LEU A 240 -5.04 16.34 -8.18
N ASP A 241 -3.98 17.11 -7.93
CA ASP A 241 -3.40 18.05 -8.91
C ASP A 241 -2.87 17.33 -10.16
N TYR A 242 -2.57 16.03 -10.04
CA TYR A 242 -2.09 15.19 -11.13
C TYR A 242 -3.21 14.51 -11.95
N ILE A 243 -4.47 14.71 -11.58
CA ILE A 243 -5.62 14.17 -12.30
C ILE A 243 -6.15 15.22 -13.25
N PRO A 244 -6.20 14.96 -14.58
CA PRO A 244 -6.77 15.90 -15.53
C PRO A 244 -8.23 16.19 -15.23
N ASP A 245 -8.62 17.47 -15.30
CA ASP A 245 -10.01 17.91 -15.06
C ASP A 245 -10.89 17.87 -16.32
N SER A 246 -10.41 17.24 -17.39
CA SER A 246 -11.10 17.22 -18.68
C SER A 246 -12.52 16.66 -18.66
N ASN A 247 -12.82 15.78 -17.70
CA ASN A 247 -14.13 15.13 -17.57
C ASN A 247 -14.79 15.36 -16.20
N GLY A 248 -14.36 16.39 -15.46
CA GLY A 248 -14.85 16.65 -14.09
C GLY A 248 -14.47 15.55 -13.07
N GLU A 249 -13.52 14.66 -13.42
CA GLU A 249 -13.11 13.56 -12.54
C GLU A 249 -12.44 14.06 -11.29
N GLN A 250 -11.54 15.03 -11.43
CA GLN A 250 -10.87 15.68 -10.30
C GLN A 250 -11.88 16.32 -9.34
N GLN A 251 -12.83 17.09 -9.87
CA GLN A 251 -13.87 17.74 -9.07
C GLN A 251 -14.77 16.72 -8.37
N ARG A 252 -15.12 15.63 -9.06
CA ARG A 252 -15.93 14.53 -8.48
C ARG A 252 -15.21 13.87 -7.31
N ILE A 253 -13.92 13.52 -7.47
CA ILE A 253 -13.13 12.90 -6.40
C ILE A 253 -12.94 13.90 -5.26
N GLN A 254 -12.67 15.16 -5.53
CA GLN A 254 -12.56 16.21 -4.52
C GLN A 254 -13.87 16.37 -3.72
N ALA A 255 -15.02 16.31 -4.39
CA ALA A 255 -16.31 16.37 -3.73
C ALA A 255 -16.54 15.15 -2.82
N LEU A 256 -16.12 13.95 -3.24
CA LEU A 256 -16.16 12.75 -2.42
C LEU A 256 -15.25 12.87 -1.19
N MET A 257 -14.04 13.42 -1.35
CA MET A 257 -13.12 13.66 -0.24
C MET A 257 -13.69 14.63 0.79
N ARG A 258 -14.34 15.70 0.34
CA ARG A 258 -15.01 16.64 1.24
C ARG A 258 -16.17 16.00 2.00
N LYS A 259 -16.98 15.16 1.34
CA LYS A 259 -18.09 14.43 1.97
C LYS A 259 -17.61 13.39 2.99
N SER A 260 -16.44 12.79 2.77
CA SER A 260 -15.89 11.77 3.66
C SER A 260 -15.23 12.34 4.92
N ARG A 261 -15.02 13.66 4.98
CA ARG A 261 -14.45 14.38 6.11
C ARG A 261 -15.53 15.15 6.85
N LEU A 262 -16.36 14.43 7.58
CA LEU A 262 -17.23 15.10 8.55
C LEU A 262 -16.38 15.52 9.76
N SER A 263 -16.32 16.82 10.02
CA SER A 263 -15.84 17.34 11.30
C SER A 263 -16.75 16.86 12.43
N LEU A 264 -16.26 16.86 13.66
CA LEU A 264 -17.11 16.54 14.81
C LEU A 264 -18.31 17.49 14.93
N ALA A 265 -18.17 18.73 14.49
CA ALA A 265 -19.26 19.71 14.48
C ALA A 265 -20.34 19.32 13.45
N GLU A 266 -19.92 19.00 12.23
CA GLU A 266 -20.83 18.51 11.19
C GLU A 266 -21.48 17.16 11.55
N ALA A 267 -20.71 16.27 12.19
CA ALA A 267 -21.27 15.00 12.69
C ALA A 267 -22.31 15.21 13.80
N LYS A 268 -22.11 16.21 14.68
CA LYS A 268 -23.09 16.59 15.70
C LYS A 268 -24.38 17.11 15.08
N GLU A 269 -24.26 17.93 14.03
CA GLU A 269 -25.42 18.50 13.35
C GLU A 269 -26.17 17.43 12.53
N LYS A 270 -25.45 16.63 11.76
CA LYS A 270 -26.01 15.66 10.82
C LYS A 270 -26.46 14.36 11.48
N TYR A 271 -25.76 13.96 12.55
CA TYR A 271 -26.00 12.70 13.27
C TYR A 271 -26.01 12.93 14.80
N PRO A 272 -26.95 13.72 15.34
CA PRO A 272 -26.97 14.12 16.75
C PRO A 272 -27.01 12.93 17.69
N ASP A 273 -27.82 11.90 17.40
CA ASP A 273 -27.92 10.68 18.23
C ASP A 273 -26.63 9.88 18.26
N TRP A 274 -25.93 9.80 17.13
CA TRP A 274 -24.61 9.18 17.05
C TRP A 274 -23.61 9.97 17.89
N TYR A 275 -23.58 11.30 17.72
CA TYR A 275 -22.66 12.18 18.44
C TYR A 275 -22.88 12.08 19.96
N GLU A 276 -24.12 12.16 20.40
CA GLU A 276 -24.49 12.05 21.83
C GLU A 276 -23.98 10.71 22.41
N ARG A 277 -24.29 9.61 21.76
CA ARG A 277 -23.91 8.27 22.26
C ARG A 277 -22.41 8.03 22.21
N ARG A 278 -21.72 8.51 21.16
CA ARG A 278 -20.31 8.17 20.88
C ARG A 278 -19.32 9.17 21.43
N VAL A 279 -19.64 10.43 21.35
CA VAL A 279 -18.73 11.50 21.73
C VAL A 279 -19.01 11.96 23.17
N VAL A 280 -20.27 12.15 23.51
CA VAL A 280 -20.67 12.65 24.85
C VAL A 280 -20.73 11.52 25.87
N LYS A 281 -21.56 10.50 25.60
CA LYS A 281 -21.77 9.38 26.56
C LYS A 281 -20.69 8.31 26.50
N LYS A 282 -19.86 8.31 25.44
CA LYS A 282 -18.80 7.33 25.22
C LYS A 282 -19.24 5.87 25.32
N GLU A 283 -20.48 5.59 24.87
CA GLU A 283 -21.05 4.26 24.91
C GLU A 283 -20.21 3.29 24.07
N ARG A 284 -19.88 2.14 24.65
CA ARG A 284 -19.15 1.07 23.95
C ARG A 284 -20.11 0.29 23.06
N ARG A 285 -19.81 0.20 21.76
CA ARG A 285 -20.49 -0.71 20.85
C ARG A 285 -19.46 -1.50 20.01
N GLY A 286 -19.90 -2.63 19.48
CA GLY A 286 -19.09 -3.42 18.57
C GLY A 286 -18.67 -2.63 17.32
N ARG A 287 -17.52 -2.93 16.77
CA ARG A 287 -16.92 -2.30 15.56
C ARG A 287 -17.89 -2.03 14.41
N TRP A 288 -18.83 -2.94 14.23
CA TRP A 288 -19.79 -2.94 13.14
C TRP A 288 -20.84 -1.85 13.27
N THR A 289 -21.31 -1.64 14.48
CA THR A 289 -22.37 -0.68 14.79
C THR A 289 -21.90 0.75 14.56
N VAL A 290 -20.63 1.04 14.81
CA VAL A 290 -20.07 2.38 14.60
C VAL A 290 -19.97 2.75 13.13
N LYS A 291 -19.54 1.80 12.28
CA LYS A 291 -19.47 2.04 10.84
C LYS A 291 -20.87 2.19 10.23
N ARG A 292 -21.84 1.47 10.76
CA ARG A 292 -23.23 1.53 10.32
C ARG A 292 -23.90 2.83 10.75
N ASP A 293 -23.74 3.22 12.03
CA ASP A 293 -24.30 4.46 12.58
C ASP A 293 -23.83 5.74 11.87
N LEU A 294 -22.73 5.67 11.10
CA LEU A 294 -22.22 6.79 10.31
C LEU A 294 -22.79 6.85 8.89
N TYR A 295 -23.41 5.76 8.43
CA TYR A 295 -23.86 5.61 7.04
C TYR A 295 -25.36 5.36 6.90
N ASP A 296 -26.05 4.99 7.98
CA ASP A 296 -27.50 4.92 8.07
C ASP A 296 -28.06 6.28 8.51
#